data_3b3a7d026529ec2573541923a569a6d0
#
_entry.id   3b3a7d026529ec2573541923a569a6d0
#
_cell.length_a   1.000
_cell.length_b   1.000
_cell.length_c   1.000
_cell.angle_alpha   90.00
_cell.angle_beta   90.00
_cell.angle_gamma   90.00
#
_symmetry.space_group_name_H-M   'P 1'
#
loop_
_entity.id
_entity.type
_entity.pdbx_description
1 polymer ?
#
loop_
_entity_poly.entity_id
_entity_poly.type
_entity_poly.pdbx_seq_one_letter_code
_entity_poly.pdbx_strand_id
1 'polypeptide(L)'
;MRSTQYTLSIGFIVLLSAILGGLSGGSIVYLTQNNNMSLEPTSEKIILSTNNPTSIPTLIASPTITIVPPTPTQISPTPTNILPTQSVENSSITSTIETRSIQITTAITEAVEIISPAVVTVINLGDSGTQQGSGSGVIFSESGHIITNDHVISGHKNLVVVLVDCTTIPAVLVGSDTYADVAVLQVDAIPPGIASFGNSDVLRPGETVIAIGSPLGDFKNTVTVGVVSATGRSVDTTKGYQLEDLIQTDAAINQGNSGGPLVNLAGQVIGINTLIVRGGSFGNSVAEGLGFAVASNTVGAISDQIVNYGSVARPYLGVNWESINPRISWVYNLPVEWGIYITRVAENSAAQKSGIKAGDIIVALDDIPLNEDHPFINVLLSYEPGDIITATVVREETVLNLTIKLGESKF
;
A
#
# COMPACT_ATOMS: atom_id res chain seq x y z
N MET A 1 47.33 9.58 -7.40
CA MET A 1 47.20 8.11 -7.59
C MET A 1 45.98 7.51 -6.90
N ARG A 2 45.40 8.11 -5.85
CA ARG A 2 44.15 7.60 -5.19
C ARG A 2 42.87 7.93 -5.96
N SER A 3 42.75 9.09 -6.63
CA SER A 3 41.55 9.49 -7.36
C SER A 3 41.12 8.56 -8.51
N THR A 4 42.11 8.01 -9.21
CA THR A 4 41.87 7.07 -10.33
C THR A 4 41.32 5.71 -9.85
N GLN A 5 41.59 5.32 -8.60
CA GLN A 5 41.07 4.09 -8.04
C GLN A 5 39.55 4.20 -7.69
N TYR A 6 39.08 5.37 -7.25
CA TYR A 6 37.64 5.56 -6.90
C TYR A 6 36.74 5.56 -8.15
N THR A 7 37.15 6.24 -9.22
CA THR A 7 36.41 6.24 -10.49
C THR A 7 36.37 4.84 -11.14
N LEU A 8 37.45 4.07 -11.02
CA LEU A 8 37.49 2.68 -11.48
C LEU A 8 36.64 1.77 -10.62
N SER A 9 36.57 1.97 -9.29
CA SER A 9 35.77 1.19 -8.38
C SER A 9 34.27 1.41 -8.60
N ILE A 10 33.81 2.64 -8.78
CA ILE A 10 32.43 2.99 -9.02
C ILE A 10 31.93 2.50 -10.40
N GLY A 11 32.77 2.66 -11.45
CA GLY A 11 32.46 2.09 -12.77
C GLY A 11 32.35 0.56 -12.75
N PHE A 12 33.15 -0.11 -11.92
CA PHE A 12 33.11 -1.56 -11.76
C PHE A 12 31.83 -2.03 -11.00
N ILE A 13 31.32 -1.22 -10.10
CA ILE A 13 30.08 -1.50 -9.34
C ILE A 13 28.85 -1.49 -10.26
N VAL A 14 28.72 -0.52 -11.15
CA VAL A 14 27.62 -0.48 -12.13
C VAL A 14 27.69 -1.66 -13.08
N LEU A 15 28.89 -2.08 -13.48
CA LEU A 15 29.10 -3.25 -14.33
C LEU A 15 28.80 -4.56 -13.57
N LEU A 16 29.16 -4.64 -12.28
CA LEU A 16 28.94 -5.83 -11.44
C LEU A 16 27.47 -6.03 -11.09
N SER A 17 26.70 -4.95 -10.86
CA SER A 17 25.25 -5.04 -10.63
C SER A 17 24.48 -5.52 -11.87
N ALA A 18 24.91 -5.11 -13.07
CA ALA A 18 24.36 -5.61 -14.34
C ALA A 18 24.70 -7.09 -14.60
N ILE A 19 25.89 -7.53 -14.20
CA ILE A 19 26.34 -8.92 -14.35
C ILE A 19 25.68 -9.83 -13.30
N LEU A 20 25.56 -9.40 -12.04
CA LEU A 20 24.90 -10.16 -10.97
C LEU A 20 23.39 -10.29 -11.20
N GLY A 21 22.73 -9.24 -11.72
CA GLY A 21 21.32 -9.30 -12.14
C GLY A 21 21.10 -10.29 -13.30
N GLY A 22 22.03 -10.37 -14.25
CA GLY A 22 21.99 -11.32 -15.37
C GLY A 22 22.29 -12.77 -14.97
N LEU A 23 23.21 -12.98 -14.02
CA LEU A 23 23.59 -14.31 -13.54
C LEU A 23 22.56 -14.94 -12.59
N SER A 24 21.89 -14.14 -11.77
CA SER A 24 20.83 -14.67 -10.88
C SER A 24 19.59 -15.14 -11.66
N GLY A 25 19.20 -14.43 -12.72
CA GLY A 25 18.11 -14.86 -13.61
C GLY A 25 18.45 -16.11 -14.41
N GLY A 26 19.66 -16.22 -14.93
CA GLY A 26 20.14 -17.37 -15.69
C GLY A 26 20.32 -18.64 -14.87
N SER A 27 20.77 -18.53 -13.61
CA SER A 27 21.00 -19.69 -12.73
C SER A 27 19.70 -20.34 -12.26
N ILE A 28 18.62 -19.57 -12.05
CA ILE A 28 17.32 -20.10 -11.68
C ILE A 28 16.70 -20.91 -12.82
N VAL A 29 16.85 -20.46 -14.07
CA VAL A 29 16.33 -21.19 -15.25
C VAL A 29 17.14 -22.48 -15.52
N TYR A 30 18.46 -22.47 -15.26
CA TYR A 30 19.31 -23.67 -15.45
C TYR A 30 19.08 -24.73 -14.37
N LEU A 31 18.80 -24.34 -13.12
CA LEU A 31 18.53 -25.26 -12.02
C LEU A 31 17.13 -25.93 -12.08
N THR A 32 16.16 -25.28 -12.72
CA THR A 32 14.81 -25.87 -12.88
C THR A 32 14.73 -26.90 -14.03
N GLN A 33 15.68 -26.92 -14.95
CA GLN A 33 15.70 -27.87 -16.06
C GLN A 33 16.44 -29.20 -15.76
N ASN A 34 17.25 -29.29 -14.69
CA ASN A 34 18.12 -30.45 -14.45
C ASN A 34 17.78 -31.28 -13.19
N ASN A 35 16.67 -31.07 -12.50
CA ASN A 35 16.29 -31.85 -11.32
C ASN A 35 15.40 -33.06 -11.65
N ASN A 36 15.91 -33.96 -12.49
CA ASN A 36 15.42 -35.35 -12.57
C ASN A 36 16.61 -36.31 -12.34
N MET A 37 17.22 -36.26 -11.16
CA MET A 37 18.12 -37.33 -10.69
C MET A 37 17.77 -37.65 -9.24
N SER A 38 17.39 -38.91 -9.04
CA SER A 38 17.13 -39.58 -7.77
C SER A 38 18.38 -39.57 -6.87
N LEU A 39 18.25 -39.12 -5.61
CA LEU A 39 19.25 -39.26 -4.58
C LEU A 39 18.76 -40.29 -3.56
N GLU A 40 19.51 -41.39 -3.40
CA GLU A 40 19.41 -42.32 -2.28
C GLU A 40 19.95 -41.66 -0.99
N PRO A 41 19.43 -41.99 0.19
CA PRO A 41 19.88 -41.38 1.44
C PRO A 41 21.10 -42.09 2.01
N THR A 42 22.24 -41.41 2.09
CA THR A 42 23.40 -41.82 2.87
C THR A 42 23.27 -41.27 4.30
N SER A 43 23.19 -42.17 5.26
CA SER A 43 23.16 -41.88 6.70
C SER A 43 24.57 -41.58 7.24
N GLU A 44 24.83 -40.33 7.61
CA GLU A 44 26.01 -39.97 8.42
C GLU A 44 25.66 -39.81 9.88
N LYS A 45 26.48 -40.47 10.70
CA LYS A 45 26.37 -40.65 12.15
C LYS A 45 26.95 -39.43 12.86
N ILE A 46 26.12 -38.62 13.51
CA ILE A 46 26.59 -37.47 14.32
C ILE A 46 26.94 -37.98 15.72
N ILE A 47 28.19 -37.76 16.12
CA ILE A 47 28.72 -38.03 17.46
C ILE A 47 28.38 -36.84 18.36
N LEU A 48 27.54 -37.06 19.38
CA LEU A 48 27.21 -36.08 20.42
C LEU A 48 28.33 -36.05 21.47
N SER A 49 28.95 -34.89 21.61
CA SER A 49 29.83 -34.60 22.77
C SER A 49 28.98 -34.06 23.92
N THR A 50 29.04 -34.77 25.04
CA THR A 50 28.40 -34.42 26.31
C THR A 50 29.25 -33.41 27.08
N ASN A 51 28.69 -32.25 27.45
CA ASN A 51 29.16 -31.46 28.57
C ASN A 51 27.98 -31.01 29.45
N ASN A 52 28.18 -31.16 30.71
CA ASN A 52 27.27 -31.18 31.84
C ASN A 52 26.67 -29.84 32.29
N PRO A 53 25.71 -29.83 33.24
CA PRO A 53 24.58 -28.93 33.23
C PRO A 53 24.74 -27.72 34.17
N THR A 54 24.17 -26.59 33.74
CA THR A 54 23.93 -25.45 34.62
C THR A 54 22.43 -25.37 34.94
N SER A 55 22.17 -25.27 36.25
CA SER A 55 20.88 -25.30 36.92
C SER A 55 19.79 -24.39 36.33
N ILE A 56 18.61 -24.96 36.12
CA ILE A 56 17.37 -24.27 35.72
C ILE A 56 16.63 -23.85 37.00
N PRO A 57 16.14 -22.61 37.13
CA PRO A 57 15.26 -22.21 38.21
C PRO A 57 13.86 -22.83 38.05
N THR A 58 13.37 -23.39 39.15
CA THR A 58 12.07 -24.03 39.29
C THR A 58 10.92 -23.04 39.00
N LEU A 59 10.13 -23.32 37.98
CA LEU A 59 8.86 -22.63 37.72
C LEU A 59 7.80 -23.11 38.72
N ILE A 60 7.20 -22.16 39.42
CA ILE A 60 6.06 -22.35 40.32
C ILE A 60 4.84 -22.74 39.48
N ALA A 61 4.24 -23.89 39.78
CA ALA A 61 3.05 -24.40 39.10
C ALA A 61 1.83 -23.48 39.38
N SER A 62 1.17 -23.05 38.33
CA SER A 62 -0.16 -22.43 38.38
C SER A 62 -1.22 -23.46 38.82
N PRO A 63 -2.23 -23.08 39.60
CA PRO A 63 -3.27 -24.00 40.06
C PRO A 63 -4.17 -24.46 38.89
N THR A 64 -4.28 -25.74 38.73
CA THR A 64 -5.18 -26.42 37.80
C THR A 64 -6.62 -26.24 38.29
N ILE A 65 -7.46 -25.53 37.57
CA ILE A 65 -8.91 -25.47 37.82
C ILE A 65 -9.52 -26.79 37.34
N THR A 66 -9.92 -27.65 38.28
CA THR A 66 -10.68 -28.87 37.99
C THR A 66 -12.14 -28.52 37.76
N ILE A 67 -12.57 -28.59 36.50
CA ILE A 67 -13.99 -28.46 36.15
C ILE A 67 -14.67 -29.77 36.50
N VAL A 68 -15.54 -29.78 37.55
CA VAL A 68 -16.39 -30.90 37.88
C VAL A 68 -17.61 -30.85 36.93
N PRO A 69 -17.92 -31.92 36.19
CA PRO A 69 -19.10 -31.99 35.36
C PRO A 69 -20.39 -32.04 36.26
N PRO A 70 -21.50 -31.39 35.87
CA PRO A 70 -22.74 -31.43 36.65
C PRO A 70 -23.32 -32.84 36.64
N THR A 71 -23.72 -33.28 37.80
CA THR A 71 -24.42 -34.55 38.03
C THR A 71 -25.78 -34.54 37.30
N PRO A 72 -26.14 -35.59 36.56
CA PRO A 72 -27.42 -35.67 35.93
C PRO A 72 -28.55 -35.84 36.97
N THR A 73 -29.47 -34.85 37.05
CA THR A 73 -30.68 -34.93 37.86
C THR A 73 -31.64 -35.90 37.19
N GLN A 74 -31.90 -37.04 37.82
CA GLN A 74 -32.99 -37.94 37.42
C GLN A 74 -34.35 -37.25 37.66
N ILE A 75 -35.10 -36.99 36.59
CA ILE A 75 -36.48 -36.57 36.67
C ILE A 75 -37.34 -37.81 36.58
N SER A 76 -38.08 -38.13 37.66
CA SER A 76 -39.08 -39.20 37.68
C SER A 76 -40.23 -38.88 36.74
N PRO A 77 -40.72 -39.85 35.97
CA PRO A 77 -41.88 -39.59 35.07
C PRO A 77 -43.17 -39.44 35.86
N THR A 78 -43.86 -38.34 35.65
CA THR A 78 -45.24 -38.16 36.12
C THR A 78 -46.20 -38.99 35.27
N PRO A 79 -47.17 -39.73 35.85
CA PRO A 79 -48.10 -40.55 35.08
C PRO A 79 -49.04 -39.68 34.24
N THR A 80 -48.92 -39.82 32.91
CA THR A 80 -49.78 -39.18 31.95
C THR A 80 -51.11 -40.00 31.81
N ASN A 81 -52.25 -39.38 32.11
CA ASN A 81 -53.55 -39.93 31.83
C ASN A 81 -53.77 -39.97 30.30
N ILE A 82 -53.97 -41.16 29.76
CA ILE A 82 -54.26 -41.36 28.34
C ILE A 82 -55.74 -41.14 28.08
N LEU A 83 -56.08 -40.05 27.40
CA LEU A 83 -57.44 -39.87 26.80
C LEU A 83 -57.46 -40.62 25.46
N PRO A 84 -58.63 -41.14 25.01
CA PRO A 84 -58.77 -41.97 23.84
C PRO A 84 -58.46 -41.17 22.54
N THR A 85 -57.71 -41.79 21.68
CA THR A 85 -57.29 -41.32 20.35
C THR A 85 -58.52 -41.08 19.46
N GLN A 86 -58.81 -39.84 19.11
CA GLN A 86 -59.61 -39.53 17.94
C GLN A 86 -58.71 -39.60 16.70
N SER A 87 -59.21 -40.33 15.69
CA SER A 87 -58.56 -40.38 14.37
C SER A 87 -58.52 -39.01 13.73
N VAL A 88 -57.29 -38.46 13.58
CA VAL A 88 -57.06 -37.21 12.85
C VAL A 88 -56.93 -37.56 11.37
N GLU A 89 -57.87 -37.06 10.58
CA GLU A 89 -57.72 -37.01 9.11
C GLU A 89 -56.41 -36.35 8.72
N ASN A 90 -55.75 -36.94 7.74
CA ASN A 90 -54.47 -36.47 7.16
C ASN A 90 -54.68 -35.11 6.48
N SER A 91 -54.67 -34.03 7.24
CA SER A 91 -54.49 -32.69 6.69
C SER A 91 -53.00 -32.49 6.42
N SER A 92 -52.63 -32.42 5.15
CA SER A 92 -51.31 -32.04 4.68
C SER A 92 -50.98 -30.66 5.24
N ILE A 93 -50.22 -30.59 6.32
CA ILE A 93 -49.66 -29.34 6.82
C ILE A 93 -48.52 -28.97 5.87
N THR A 94 -48.84 -28.18 4.84
CA THR A 94 -47.84 -27.43 4.11
C THR A 94 -47.33 -26.34 5.06
N SER A 95 -46.27 -26.62 5.80
CA SER A 95 -45.57 -25.59 6.58
C SER A 95 -44.93 -24.61 5.62
N THR A 96 -45.61 -23.51 5.35
CA THR A 96 -45.04 -22.35 4.73
C THR A 96 -44.00 -21.80 5.70
N ILE A 97 -42.70 -22.01 5.44
CA ILE A 97 -41.63 -21.34 6.16
C ILE A 97 -41.74 -19.87 5.76
N GLU A 98 -42.39 -19.06 6.57
CA GLU A 98 -42.30 -17.61 6.43
C GLU A 98 -40.87 -17.21 6.80
N THR A 99 -40.06 -16.95 5.78
CA THR A 99 -38.72 -16.34 5.96
C THR A 99 -38.92 -14.89 6.38
N ARG A 100 -38.91 -14.65 7.68
CA ARG A 100 -38.93 -13.30 8.23
C ARG A 100 -37.57 -12.70 8.08
N SER A 101 -37.34 -11.86 7.06
CA SER A 101 -36.14 -11.03 6.93
C SER A 101 -36.23 -9.89 7.94
N ILE A 102 -35.35 -9.87 8.93
CA ILE A 102 -35.21 -8.72 9.83
C ILE A 102 -34.16 -7.83 9.19
N GLN A 103 -34.54 -6.66 8.70
CA GLN A 103 -33.59 -5.61 8.32
C GLN A 103 -33.14 -4.89 9.58
N ILE A 104 -31.86 -4.99 9.91
CA ILE A 104 -31.24 -4.22 10.98
C ILE A 104 -30.51 -3.08 10.32
N THR A 105 -31.02 -1.86 10.44
CA THR A 105 -30.37 -0.65 9.98
C THR A 105 -29.47 -0.12 11.11
N THR A 106 -28.21 0.12 10.80
CA THR A 106 -27.22 0.73 11.70
C THR A 106 -26.57 1.91 10.99
N ALA A 107 -25.90 2.82 11.71
CA ALA A 107 -25.18 3.91 11.10
C ALA A 107 -24.12 3.42 10.07
N ILE A 108 -23.57 2.22 10.29
CA ILE A 108 -22.63 1.60 9.34
C ILE A 108 -23.34 1.20 8.05
N THR A 109 -24.50 0.52 8.14
CA THR A 109 -25.25 0.10 6.94
C THR A 109 -25.77 1.30 6.16
N GLU A 110 -26.24 2.35 6.85
CA GLU A 110 -26.65 3.61 6.22
C GLU A 110 -25.48 4.29 5.48
N ALA A 111 -24.31 4.41 6.11
CA ALA A 111 -23.13 4.97 5.47
C ALA A 111 -22.72 4.18 4.23
N VAL A 112 -22.76 2.85 4.29
CA VAL A 112 -22.48 1.98 3.15
C VAL A 112 -23.50 2.15 2.02
N GLU A 113 -24.79 2.24 2.34
CA GLU A 113 -25.86 2.48 1.34
C GLU A 113 -25.67 3.81 0.61
N ILE A 114 -25.27 4.87 1.32
CA ILE A 114 -25.01 6.20 0.76
C ILE A 114 -23.86 6.16 -0.25
N ILE A 115 -22.72 5.54 0.10
CA ILE A 115 -21.49 5.61 -0.73
C ILE A 115 -21.43 4.54 -1.80
N SER A 116 -22.07 3.37 -1.61
CA SER A 116 -21.94 2.22 -2.52
C SER A 116 -22.18 2.51 -3.99
N PRO A 117 -23.16 3.37 -4.38
CA PRO A 117 -23.37 3.69 -5.79
C PRO A 117 -22.17 4.40 -6.44
N ALA A 118 -21.32 5.07 -5.64
CA ALA A 118 -20.13 5.76 -6.12
C ALA A 118 -18.87 4.87 -6.14
N VAL A 119 -18.91 3.67 -5.56
CA VAL A 119 -17.75 2.76 -5.49
C VAL A 119 -17.74 1.84 -6.72
N VAL A 120 -16.60 1.78 -7.38
CA VAL A 120 -16.41 1.01 -8.62
C VAL A 120 -15.21 0.07 -8.53
N THR A 121 -15.19 -0.94 -9.39
CA THR A 121 -13.97 -1.75 -9.63
C THR A 121 -13.18 -1.12 -10.78
N VAL A 122 -11.88 -0.92 -10.58
CA VAL A 122 -10.94 -0.52 -11.62
C VAL A 122 -10.14 -1.73 -12.07
N ILE A 123 -10.15 -2.02 -13.36
CA ILE A 123 -9.43 -3.14 -13.96
C ILE A 123 -8.37 -2.61 -14.92
N ASN A 124 -7.14 -3.02 -14.67
CA ASN A 124 -5.98 -2.73 -15.49
C ASN A 124 -5.74 -3.88 -16.48
N LEU A 125 -5.82 -3.60 -17.77
CA LEU A 125 -5.66 -4.58 -18.85
C LEU A 125 -4.35 -4.34 -19.59
N GLY A 126 -3.62 -5.41 -19.88
CA GLY A 126 -2.45 -5.42 -20.75
C GLY A 126 -2.79 -5.43 -22.23
N ASP A 127 -1.75 -5.47 -23.10
CA ASP A 127 -1.87 -5.46 -24.57
C ASP A 127 -2.77 -6.56 -25.15
N SER A 128 -2.80 -7.72 -24.51
CA SER A 128 -3.64 -8.87 -24.93
C SER A 128 -5.07 -8.84 -24.38
N GLY A 129 -5.46 -7.78 -23.68
CA GLY A 129 -6.73 -7.70 -22.95
C GLY A 129 -6.78 -8.57 -21.69
N THR A 130 -5.65 -9.16 -21.27
CA THR A 130 -5.56 -9.89 -20.01
C THR A 130 -5.48 -8.95 -18.83
N GLN A 131 -6.19 -9.26 -17.74
CA GLN A 131 -6.12 -8.51 -16.51
C GLN A 131 -4.72 -8.60 -15.91
N GLN A 132 -4.09 -7.45 -15.69
CA GLN A 132 -2.78 -7.32 -15.04
C GLN A 132 -2.89 -6.92 -13.58
N GLY A 133 -3.97 -6.22 -13.23
CA GLY A 133 -4.27 -5.78 -11.89
C GLY A 133 -5.71 -5.34 -11.75
N SER A 134 -6.15 -5.20 -10.53
CA SER A 134 -7.45 -4.60 -10.21
C SER A 134 -7.41 -3.97 -8.83
N GLY A 135 -8.28 -3.00 -8.63
CA GLY A 135 -8.52 -2.33 -7.38
C GLY A 135 -9.91 -1.71 -7.39
N SER A 136 -10.13 -0.81 -6.47
CA SER A 136 -11.36 -0.05 -6.36
C SER A 136 -11.15 1.38 -6.84
N GLY A 137 -12.25 2.11 -7.04
CA GLY A 137 -12.27 3.54 -7.31
C GLY A 137 -13.51 4.19 -6.74
N VAL A 138 -13.50 5.52 -6.73
CA VAL A 138 -14.60 6.35 -6.21
C VAL A 138 -14.99 7.40 -7.24
N ILE A 139 -16.23 7.39 -7.68
CA ILE A 139 -16.79 8.44 -8.55
C ILE A 139 -17.00 9.69 -7.72
N PHE A 140 -16.42 10.82 -8.10
CA PHE A 140 -16.48 12.07 -7.34
C PHE A 140 -17.04 13.27 -8.11
N SER A 141 -17.39 13.10 -9.37
CA SER A 141 -17.98 14.20 -10.16
C SER A 141 -19.10 13.74 -11.09
N GLU A 142 -20.00 14.65 -11.45
CA GLU A 142 -21.05 14.43 -12.47
C GLU A 142 -20.48 14.13 -13.86
N SER A 143 -19.24 14.58 -14.14
CA SER A 143 -18.55 14.33 -15.40
C SER A 143 -17.94 12.92 -15.49
N GLY A 144 -18.17 12.04 -14.51
CA GLY A 144 -17.64 10.67 -14.51
C GLY A 144 -16.17 10.56 -14.12
N HIS A 145 -15.63 11.53 -13.38
CA HIS A 145 -14.28 11.40 -12.84
C HIS A 145 -14.25 10.42 -11.65
N ILE A 146 -13.23 9.57 -11.64
CA ILE A 146 -13.04 8.49 -10.66
C ILE A 146 -11.64 8.62 -10.08
N ILE A 147 -11.54 8.64 -8.75
CA ILE A 147 -10.27 8.52 -8.04
C ILE A 147 -9.96 7.06 -7.80
N THR A 148 -8.70 6.69 -7.97
CA THR A 148 -8.13 5.40 -7.58
C THR A 148 -6.65 5.61 -7.17
N ASN A 149 -5.93 4.54 -6.84
CA ASN A 149 -4.49 4.64 -6.60
C ASN A 149 -3.67 4.56 -7.92
N ASP A 150 -2.53 5.25 -7.96
CA ASP A 150 -1.56 5.19 -9.06
C ASP A 150 -1.05 3.75 -9.27
N HIS A 151 -0.75 3.03 -8.17
CA HIS A 151 -0.27 1.64 -8.28
C HIS A 151 -1.30 0.68 -8.89
N VAL A 152 -2.61 0.94 -8.77
CA VAL A 152 -3.68 0.13 -9.38
C VAL A 152 -3.63 0.20 -10.90
N ILE A 153 -3.30 1.39 -11.44
CA ILE A 153 -3.28 1.64 -12.88
C ILE A 153 -1.88 1.57 -13.49
N SER A 154 -0.85 1.33 -12.68
CA SER A 154 0.54 1.33 -13.12
C SER A 154 0.77 0.33 -14.27
N GLY A 155 1.48 0.77 -15.33
CA GLY A 155 1.77 -0.04 -16.51
C GLY A 155 0.55 -0.37 -17.38
N HIS A 156 -0.58 0.30 -17.20
CA HIS A 156 -1.80 0.08 -17.97
C HIS A 156 -1.59 0.28 -19.48
N LYS A 157 -2.36 -0.50 -20.25
CA LYS A 157 -2.56 -0.25 -21.70
C LYS A 157 -4.00 0.14 -21.95
N ASN A 158 -4.93 -0.54 -21.29
CA ASN A 158 -6.34 -0.21 -21.30
C ASN A 158 -6.88 -0.27 -19.87
N LEU A 159 -7.78 0.64 -19.56
CA LEU A 159 -8.46 0.71 -18.28
C LEU A 159 -9.96 0.48 -18.48
N VAL A 160 -10.54 -0.28 -17.57
CA VAL A 160 -11.97 -0.57 -17.57
C VAL A 160 -12.51 -0.39 -16.16
N VAL A 161 -13.68 0.19 -16.06
CA VAL A 161 -14.41 0.39 -14.81
C VAL A 161 -15.67 -0.48 -14.82
N VAL A 162 -15.92 -1.17 -13.71
CA VAL A 162 -17.15 -1.93 -13.49
C VAL A 162 -17.97 -1.22 -12.42
N LEU A 163 -19.17 -0.80 -12.79
CA LEU A 163 -20.12 -0.14 -11.90
C LEU A 163 -20.84 -1.13 -10.98
N VAL A 164 -21.57 -0.60 -9.99
CA VAL A 164 -22.31 -1.39 -9.00
C VAL A 164 -23.35 -2.35 -9.61
N ASP A 165 -23.90 -2.01 -10.78
CA ASP A 165 -24.84 -2.83 -11.55
C ASP A 165 -24.17 -3.86 -12.46
N CYS A 166 -22.84 -4.01 -12.41
CA CYS A 166 -22.00 -4.83 -13.29
C CYS A 166 -21.83 -4.28 -14.70
N THR A 167 -22.25 -3.07 -15.00
CA THR A 167 -21.96 -2.42 -16.28
C THR A 167 -20.46 -2.16 -16.39
N THR A 168 -19.85 -2.62 -17.47
CA THR A 168 -18.42 -2.45 -17.76
C THR A 168 -18.21 -1.33 -18.76
N ILE A 169 -17.38 -0.33 -18.41
CA ILE A 169 -17.19 0.88 -19.20
C ILE A 169 -15.69 1.11 -19.41
N PRO A 170 -15.22 1.42 -20.62
CA PRO A 170 -13.86 1.87 -20.85
C PRO A 170 -13.59 3.16 -20.06
N ALA A 171 -12.39 3.26 -19.48
CA ALA A 171 -11.95 4.44 -18.76
C ALA A 171 -10.68 5.01 -19.38
N VAL A 172 -10.52 6.33 -19.29
CA VAL A 172 -9.34 7.06 -19.76
C VAL A 172 -8.63 7.61 -18.55
N LEU A 173 -7.30 7.49 -18.51
CA LEU A 173 -6.48 8.16 -17.51
C LEU A 173 -6.46 9.67 -17.81
N VAL A 174 -6.90 10.49 -16.84
CA VAL A 174 -6.78 11.95 -16.89
C VAL A 174 -5.38 12.36 -16.44
N GLY A 175 -4.88 11.77 -15.35
CA GLY A 175 -3.53 11.96 -14.83
C GLY A 175 -3.33 11.19 -13.53
N SER A 176 -2.08 11.12 -13.07
CA SER A 176 -1.76 10.50 -11.78
C SER A 176 -0.61 11.19 -11.07
N ASP A 177 -0.50 10.94 -9.77
CA ASP A 177 0.60 11.34 -8.92
C ASP A 177 1.14 10.12 -8.17
N THR A 178 2.29 9.64 -8.59
CA THR A 178 2.94 8.46 -7.99
C THR A 178 3.40 8.71 -6.56
N TYR A 179 3.76 9.96 -6.21
CA TYR A 179 4.27 10.30 -4.88
C TYR A 179 3.18 10.35 -3.81
N ALA A 180 1.93 10.60 -4.20
CA ALA A 180 0.78 10.51 -3.31
C ALA A 180 -0.05 9.25 -3.54
N ASP A 181 0.31 8.42 -4.51
CA ASP A 181 -0.43 7.21 -4.90
C ASP A 181 -1.88 7.51 -5.29
N VAL A 182 -2.11 8.58 -6.06
CA VAL A 182 -3.44 9.03 -6.51
C VAL A 182 -3.49 9.05 -8.04
N ALA A 183 -4.56 8.55 -8.62
CA ALA A 183 -4.86 8.66 -10.05
C ALA A 183 -6.31 9.09 -10.27
N VAL A 184 -6.55 9.84 -11.34
CA VAL A 184 -7.89 10.24 -11.79
C VAL A 184 -8.16 9.62 -13.15
N LEU A 185 -9.25 8.87 -13.22
CA LEU A 185 -9.79 8.32 -14.46
C LEU A 185 -11.06 9.08 -14.84
N GLN A 186 -11.46 8.96 -16.09
CA GLN A 186 -12.75 9.45 -16.58
C GLN A 186 -13.47 8.37 -17.38
N VAL A 187 -14.78 8.26 -17.17
CA VAL A 187 -15.70 7.41 -17.95
C VAL A 187 -16.74 8.27 -18.64
N ASP A 188 -17.16 7.84 -19.83
CA ASP A 188 -18.27 8.46 -20.57
C ASP A 188 -19.58 7.73 -20.24
N ALA A 189 -20.11 8.00 -19.05
CA ALA A 189 -21.36 7.43 -18.56
C ALA A 189 -21.98 8.31 -17.48
N ILE A 190 -23.29 8.20 -17.29
CA ILE A 190 -23.99 8.83 -16.16
C ILE A 190 -23.64 8.09 -14.89
N PRO A 191 -23.03 8.75 -13.89
CA PRO A 191 -22.66 8.10 -12.62
C PRO A 191 -23.90 7.61 -11.87
N PRO A 192 -23.91 6.36 -11.34
CA PRO A 192 -25.00 5.86 -10.49
C PRO A 192 -25.03 6.52 -9.12
N GLY A 193 -23.96 7.13 -8.68
CA GLY A 193 -23.80 7.92 -7.47
C GLY A 193 -22.51 8.71 -7.50
N ILE A 194 -22.44 9.77 -6.68
CA ILE A 194 -21.30 10.67 -6.56
C ILE A 194 -20.94 10.74 -5.07
N ALA A 195 -19.68 10.48 -4.76
CA ALA A 195 -19.17 10.57 -3.40
C ALA A 195 -19.03 12.02 -2.93
N SER A 196 -19.35 12.28 -1.68
CA SER A 196 -19.01 13.53 -1.00
C SER A 196 -17.75 13.35 -0.17
N PHE A 197 -16.87 14.37 -0.13
CA PHE A 197 -15.69 14.36 0.71
C PHE A 197 -15.98 14.92 2.09
N GLY A 198 -15.43 14.27 3.14
CA GLY A 198 -15.30 14.83 4.48
C GLY A 198 -13.97 15.55 4.64
N ASN A 199 -13.79 16.26 5.74
CA ASN A 199 -12.56 16.96 6.06
C ASN A 199 -11.63 16.06 6.91
N SER A 200 -10.50 15.63 6.32
CA SER A 200 -9.53 14.76 7.01
C SER A 200 -8.75 15.46 8.13
N ASP A 201 -8.64 16.80 8.12
CA ASP A 201 -7.83 17.54 9.10
C ASP A 201 -8.48 17.58 10.50
N VAL A 202 -9.79 17.31 10.58
CA VAL A 202 -10.51 17.32 11.86
C VAL A 202 -10.68 15.93 12.46
N LEU A 203 -10.15 14.88 11.82
CA LEU A 203 -10.25 13.51 12.29
C LEU A 203 -9.50 13.28 13.59
N ARG A 204 -10.08 12.47 14.46
CA ARG A 204 -9.49 12.13 15.75
C ARG A 204 -9.34 10.62 15.89
N PRO A 205 -8.25 10.13 16.48
CA PRO A 205 -8.12 8.73 16.83
C PRO A 205 -9.32 8.22 17.64
N GLY A 206 -9.82 7.02 17.28
CA GLY A 206 -11.00 6.41 17.86
C GLY A 206 -12.31 6.65 17.09
N GLU A 207 -12.36 7.55 16.09
CA GLU A 207 -13.53 7.72 15.23
C GLU A 207 -13.74 6.47 14.36
N THR A 208 -14.99 6.00 14.31
CA THR A 208 -15.34 4.82 13.49
C THR A 208 -15.19 5.14 12.01
N VAL A 209 -14.54 4.25 11.29
CA VAL A 209 -14.33 4.33 9.84
C VAL A 209 -14.70 3.02 9.16
N ILE A 210 -15.07 3.12 7.90
CA ILE A 210 -15.52 2.01 7.06
C ILE A 210 -14.67 2.04 5.79
N ALA A 211 -13.88 1.01 5.56
CA ALA A 211 -13.16 0.84 4.30
C ALA A 211 -14.00 -0.01 3.35
N ILE A 212 -14.21 0.49 2.14
CA ILE A 212 -15.06 -0.14 1.14
C ILE A 212 -14.23 -0.40 -0.11
N GLY A 213 -14.46 -1.56 -0.72
CA GLY A 213 -13.84 -1.92 -1.99
C GLY A 213 -14.73 -2.84 -2.81
N SER A 214 -14.44 -2.92 -4.09
CA SER A 214 -15.13 -3.81 -5.04
C SER A 214 -14.10 -4.73 -5.71
N PRO A 215 -13.54 -5.72 -4.95
CA PRO A 215 -12.51 -6.60 -5.48
C PRO A 215 -13.07 -7.54 -6.53
N LEU A 216 -12.34 -7.68 -7.66
CA LEU A 216 -12.50 -8.72 -8.67
C LEU A 216 -13.84 -8.77 -9.43
N GLY A 217 -14.69 -7.74 -9.34
CA GLY A 217 -16.00 -7.75 -10.00
C GLY A 217 -17.01 -8.79 -9.46
N ASP A 218 -16.54 -9.87 -8.83
CA ASP A 218 -17.35 -10.96 -8.27
C ASP A 218 -17.78 -10.70 -6.81
N PHE A 219 -17.00 -9.92 -6.06
CA PHE A 219 -17.27 -9.54 -4.66
C PHE A 219 -17.61 -8.06 -4.58
N LYS A 220 -18.86 -7.70 -4.88
CA LYS A 220 -19.34 -6.32 -4.79
C LYS A 220 -19.25 -5.83 -3.35
N ASN A 221 -18.68 -4.63 -3.18
CA ASN A 221 -18.67 -3.88 -1.94
C ASN A 221 -18.24 -4.70 -0.70
N THR A 222 -17.00 -5.19 -0.74
CA THR A 222 -16.38 -5.70 0.49
C THR A 222 -16.23 -4.55 1.48
N VAL A 223 -16.83 -4.71 2.65
CA VAL A 223 -16.87 -3.72 3.71
C VAL A 223 -16.05 -4.23 4.89
N THR A 224 -15.14 -3.41 5.38
CA THR A 224 -14.43 -3.64 6.65
C THR A 224 -14.58 -2.41 7.53
N VAL A 225 -14.68 -2.62 8.84
CA VAL A 225 -14.94 -1.57 9.82
C VAL A 225 -13.79 -1.54 10.82
N GLY A 226 -13.40 -0.35 11.20
CA GLY A 226 -12.38 -0.10 12.20
C GLY A 226 -12.50 1.31 12.75
N VAL A 227 -11.38 1.84 13.24
CA VAL A 227 -11.29 3.21 13.75
C VAL A 227 -10.11 3.93 13.10
N VAL A 228 -10.11 5.25 13.15
CA VAL A 228 -8.91 6.06 12.95
C VAL A 228 -7.94 5.71 14.07
N SER A 229 -6.81 5.09 13.75
CA SER A 229 -5.75 4.78 14.72
C SER A 229 -4.81 5.96 14.93
N ALA A 230 -4.50 6.70 13.84
CA ALA A 230 -3.70 7.91 13.84
C ALA A 230 -3.90 8.69 12.53
N THR A 231 -3.49 9.96 12.52
CA THR A 231 -3.46 10.82 11.32
C THR A 231 -2.04 11.37 11.11
N GLY A 232 -1.76 11.89 9.90
CA GLY A 232 -0.47 12.48 9.55
C GLY A 232 0.69 11.48 9.59
N ARG A 233 0.45 10.22 9.22
CA ARG A 233 1.49 9.19 9.16
C ARG A 233 2.27 9.28 7.87
N SER A 234 3.57 8.99 7.98
CA SER A 234 4.44 8.75 6.83
C SER A 234 4.87 7.28 6.82
N VAL A 235 4.89 6.67 5.65
CA VAL A 235 5.26 5.25 5.49
C VAL A 235 6.24 5.09 4.35
N ASP A 236 7.36 4.42 4.63
CA ASP A 236 8.39 4.14 3.63
C ASP A 236 7.86 3.31 2.47
N THR A 237 8.19 3.73 1.27
CA THR A 237 7.98 2.93 0.06
C THR A 237 9.25 2.15 -0.29
N THR A 238 9.11 1.13 -1.13
CA THR A 238 10.29 0.44 -1.68
C THR A 238 11.04 1.27 -2.73
N LYS A 239 10.53 2.47 -3.06
CA LYS A 239 11.04 3.34 -4.13
C LYS A 239 11.94 4.48 -3.59
N GLY A 240 12.24 4.49 -2.28
CA GLY A 240 13.15 5.48 -1.65
C GLY A 240 12.51 6.84 -1.37
N TYR A 241 11.19 6.88 -1.20
CA TYR A 241 10.43 8.01 -0.67
C TYR A 241 9.36 7.51 0.31
N GLN A 242 8.80 8.39 1.10
CA GLN A 242 7.69 8.11 2.01
C GLN A 242 6.38 8.60 1.38
N LEU A 243 5.33 7.81 1.51
CA LEU A 243 3.97 8.32 1.38
C LEU A 243 3.62 9.08 2.64
N GLU A 244 3.21 10.31 2.49
CA GLU A 244 2.91 11.24 3.59
C GLU A 244 1.41 11.49 3.74
N ASP A 245 1.02 12.13 4.84
CA ASP A 245 -0.34 12.52 5.17
C ASP A 245 -1.34 11.35 5.13
N LEU A 246 -0.92 10.21 5.71
CA LEU A 246 -1.74 9.03 5.75
C LEU A 246 -2.59 8.95 7.02
N ILE A 247 -3.82 8.50 6.85
CA ILE A 247 -4.70 8.03 7.92
C ILE A 247 -4.37 6.57 8.18
N GLN A 248 -3.98 6.25 9.42
CA GLN A 248 -3.81 4.87 9.88
C GLN A 248 -5.14 4.36 10.44
N THR A 249 -5.52 3.12 10.09
CA THR A 249 -6.72 2.45 10.59
C THR A 249 -6.45 0.97 10.87
N ASP A 250 -7.23 0.37 11.76
CA ASP A 250 -7.30 -1.07 11.99
C ASP A 250 -8.39 -1.76 11.14
N ALA A 251 -9.18 -1.00 10.38
CA ALA A 251 -10.01 -1.58 9.32
C ALA A 251 -9.12 -2.37 8.35
N ALA A 252 -9.52 -3.59 8.01
CA ALA A 252 -8.70 -4.46 7.16
C ALA A 252 -8.56 -3.88 5.74
N ILE A 253 -7.35 -3.43 5.39
CA ILE A 253 -6.98 -2.99 4.05
C ILE A 253 -6.21 -4.11 3.35
N ASN A 254 -6.63 -4.45 2.13
CA ASN A 254 -6.03 -5.51 1.31
C ASN A 254 -6.17 -5.17 -0.19
N GLN A 255 -5.69 -6.07 -1.06
CA GLN A 255 -5.65 -5.83 -2.52
C GLN A 255 -7.01 -5.48 -3.15
N GLY A 256 -8.12 -5.80 -2.51
CA GLY A 256 -9.44 -5.57 -3.09
C GLY A 256 -10.03 -4.19 -2.80
N ASN A 257 -9.61 -3.53 -1.71
CA ASN A 257 -10.13 -2.21 -1.34
C ASN A 257 -9.15 -1.05 -1.60
N SER A 258 -7.94 -1.33 -2.11
CA SER A 258 -7.02 -0.29 -2.59
C SER A 258 -7.67 0.56 -3.69
N GLY A 259 -7.59 1.88 -3.57
CA GLY A 259 -8.24 2.85 -4.44
C GLY A 259 -9.71 3.12 -4.11
N GLY A 260 -10.32 2.30 -3.24
CA GLY A 260 -11.66 2.53 -2.72
C GLY A 260 -11.67 3.50 -1.53
N PRO A 261 -12.85 3.96 -1.09
CA PRO A 261 -12.96 4.96 -0.05
C PRO A 261 -12.76 4.38 1.36
N LEU A 262 -12.14 5.17 2.22
CA LEU A 262 -12.31 5.15 3.66
C LEU A 262 -13.37 6.20 3.99
N VAL A 263 -14.49 5.82 4.63
CA VAL A 263 -15.60 6.73 4.91
C VAL A 263 -15.90 6.83 6.40
N ASN A 264 -16.47 7.97 6.81
CA ASN A 264 -17.04 8.16 8.14
C ASN A 264 -18.48 7.62 8.20
N LEU A 265 -19.11 7.70 9.37
CA LEU A 265 -20.52 7.24 9.57
C LEU A 265 -21.56 8.10 8.85
N ALA A 266 -21.20 9.23 8.27
CA ALA A 266 -22.07 10.03 7.40
C ALA A 266 -21.95 9.62 5.92
N GLY A 267 -21.16 8.59 5.57
CA GLY A 267 -20.90 8.16 4.19
C GLY A 267 -19.98 9.11 3.42
N GLN A 268 -19.29 10.02 4.09
CA GLN A 268 -18.34 10.95 3.45
C GLN A 268 -16.96 10.30 3.35
N VAL A 269 -16.30 10.47 2.22
CA VAL A 269 -14.93 9.99 1.97
C VAL A 269 -13.95 10.84 2.77
N ILE A 270 -13.28 10.22 3.73
CA ILE A 270 -12.23 10.83 4.55
C ILE A 270 -10.82 10.43 4.12
N GLY A 271 -10.71 9.47 3.21
CA GLY A 271 -9.44 9.05 2.60
C GLY A 271 -9.66 8.01 1.50
N ILE A 272 -8.59 7.72 0.76
CA ILE A 272 -8.54 6.67 -0.25
C ILE A 272 -7.60 5.56 0.26
N ASN A 273 -8.15 4.36 0.42
CA ASN A 273 -7.40 3.20 0.92
C ASN A 273 -6.20 2.90 0.03
N THR A 274 -5.03 2.68 0.62
CA THR A 274 -3.82 2.32 -0.12
C THR A 274 -3.13 1.11 0.50
N LEU A 275 -2.73 0.15 -0.34
CA LEU A 275 -1.95 -1.01 0.08
C LEU A 275 -0.47 -0.66 0.03
N ILE A 276 0.12 -0.38 1.17
CA ILE A 276 1.55 -0.11 1.26
C ILE A 276 2.28 -1.44 1.47
N VAL A 277 3.04 -1.85 0.45
CA VAL A 277 3.98 -2.97 0.58
C VAL A 277 5.19 -2.46 1.35
N ARG A 278 5.27 -2.79 2.63
CA ARG A 278 6.44 -2.48 3.44
C ARG A 278 7.62 -3.32 2.95
N GLY A 279 8.56 -2.68 2.26
CA GLY A 279 9.88 -3.23 2.01
C GLY A 279 10.67 -3.21 3.31
N GLY A 280 10.44 -4.17 4.20
CA GLY A 280 11.04 -4.15 5.52
C GLY A 280 12.23 -5.07 5.67
N SER A 281 13.34 -4.53 6.15
CA SER A 281 14.49 -5.23 6.71
C SER A 281 14.22 -5.90 8.07
N PHE A 282 12.97 -5.92 8.53
CA PHE A 282 12.55 -6.60 9.75
C PHE A 282 11.73 -7.83 9.37
N GLY A 283 12.42 -8.94 9.18
CA GLY A 283 11.90 -10.30 9.10
C GLY A 283 10.43 -10.44 8.67
N ASN A 284 10.09 -11.35 7.82
CA ASN A 284 8.79 -11.74 7.21
C ASN A 284 7.48 -11.52 8.01
N SER A 285 7.42 -10.55 8.92
CA SER A 285 6.23 -10.22 9.70
C SER A 285 5.49 -9.08 9.04
N VAL A 286 4.50 -9.38 8.24
CA VAL A 286 3.44 -8.43 7.89
C VAL A 286 2.77 -8.05 9.22
N ALA A 287 2.85 -6.79 9.63
CA ALA A 287 2.16 -6.32 10.82
C ALA A 287 0.64 -6.35 10.51
N GLU A 288 -0.06 -7.34 11.04
CA GLU A 288 -1.50 -7.45 10.94
C GLU A 288 -2.18 -6.27 11.66
N GLY A 289 -3.29 -5.75 11.12
CA GLY A 289 -4.06 -4.67 11.74
C GLY A 289 -3.51 -3.26 11.51
N LEU A 290 -2.66 -3.05 10.49
CA LEU A 290 -2.21 -1.73 10.07
C LEU A 290 -2.65 -1.45 8.63
N GLY A 291 -3.78 -0.77 8.48
CA GLY A 291 -4.26 -0.22 7.23
C GLY A 291 -3.90 1.26 7.10
N PHE A 292 -3.82 1.75 5.86
CA PHE A 292 -3.55 3.15 5.55
C PHE A 292 -4.48 3.66 4.45
N ALA A 293 -4.79 4.96 4.51
CA ALA A 293 -5.49 5.67 3.47
C ALA A 293 -4.85 7.05 3.26
N VAL A 294 -4.76 7.51 2.02
CA VAL A 294 -4.35 8.88 1.71
C VAL A 294 -5.46 9.82 2.14
N ALA A 295 -5.15 10.87 2.89
CA ALA A 295 -6.13 11.78 3.48
C ALA A 295 -6.97 12.52 2.42
N SER A 296 -8.26 12.70 2.68
CA SER A 296 -9.21 13.25 1.69
C SER A 296 -8.86 14.67 1.22
N ASN A 297 -8.32 15.54 2.09
CA ASN A 297 -7.92 16.89 1.71
C ASN A 297 -6.76 16.85 0.71
N THR A 298 -5.77 15.99 0.94
CA THR A 298 -4.65 15.75 0.00
C THR A 298 -5.14 15.16 -1.31
N VAL A 299 -6.02 14.15 -1.26
CA VAL A 299 -6.63 13.56 -2.47
C VAL A 299 -7.40 14.60 -3.26
N GLY A 300 -8.21 15.43 -2.60
CA GLY A 300 -8.98 16.50 -3.24
C GLY A 300 -8.08 17.50 -3.96
N ALA A 301 -7.05 18.04 -3.27
CA ALA A 301 -6.12 19.00 -3.84
C ALA A 301 -5.37 18.44 -5.07
N ILE A 302 -4.95 17.18 -5.03
CA ILE A 302 -4.28 16.49 -6.14
C ILE A 302 -5.26 16.26 -7.30
N SER A 303 -6.45 15.73 -6.99
CA SER A 303 -7.48 15.45 -8.01
C SER A 303 -7.93 16.70 -8.74
N ASP A 304 -8.09 17.82 -8.03
CA ASP A 304 -8.42 19.12 -8.65
C ASP A 304 -7.34 19.58 -9.63
N GLN A 305 -6.06 19.43 -9.28
CA GLN A 305 -4.97 19.75 -10.21
C GLN A 305 -5.00 18.84 -11.44
N ILE A 306 -5.19 17.53 -11.24
CA ILE A 306 -5.25 16.57 -12.34
C ILE A 306 -6.42 16.87 -13.27
N VAL A 307 -7.63 17.13 -12.73
CA VAL A 307 -8.82 17.44 -13.56
C VAL A 307 -8.63 18.74 -14.35
N ASN A 308 -8.03 19.77 -13.74
CA ASN A 308 -7.88 21.07 -14.38
C ASN A 308 -6.69 21.16 -15.35
N TYR A 309 -5.59 20.43 -15.07
CA TYR A 309 -4.32 20.59 -15.79
C TYR A 309 -3.80 19.28 -16.40
N GLY A 310 -4.42 18.15 -16.14
CA GLY A 310 -3.99 16.82 -16.59
C GLY A 310 -2.79 16.24 -15.82
N SER A 311 -2.23 16.98 -14.87
CA SER A 311 -1.05 16.57 -14.11
C SER A 311 -0.91 17.39 -12.84
N VAL A 312 -0.10 16.91 -11.89
CA VAL A 312 0.31 17.66 -10.70
C VAL A 312 1.65 18.33 -10.96
N ALA A 313 1.72 19.63 -10.68
CA ALA A 313 2.98 20.35 -10.75
C ALA A 313 3.87 19.97 -9.56
N ARG A 314 5.03 19.33 -9.84
CA ARG A 314 5.98 18.91 -8.82
C ARG A 314 7.35 19.56 -9.06
N PRO A 315 8.07 19.96 -7.99
CA PRO A 315 9.43 20.46 -8.13
C PRO A 315 10.34 19.39 -8.73
N TYR A 316 11.19 19.80 -9.67
CA TYR A 316 12.02 18.88 -10.44
C TYR A 316 13.47 19.29 -10.46
N LEU A 317 14.34 18.42 -9.99
CA LEU A 317 15.78 18.61 -10.04
C LEU A 317 16.39 18.12 -11.37
N GLY A 318 15.91 16.99 -11.88
CA GLY A 318 16.36 16.38 -13.14
C GLY A 318 17.61 15.53 -13.00
N VAL A 319 17.56 14.60 -12.04
CA VAL A 319 18.64 13.63 -11.78
C VAL A 319 18.09 12.20 -11.71
N ASN A 320 18.94 11.24 -12.11
CA ASN A 320 18.78 9.85 -11.68
C ASN A 320 19.74 9.64 -10.50
N TRP A 321 19.33 8.92 -9.48
CA TRP A 321 20.05 8.81 -8.24
C TRP A 321 19.87 7.44 -7.57
N GLU A 322 20.78 7.14 -6.64
CA GLU A 322 20.73 5.97 -5.76
C GLU A 322 20.86 6.44 -4.32
N SER A 323 20.04 5.90 -3.42
CA SER A 323 20.11 6.25 -2.00
C SER A 323 21.38 5.71 -1.36
N ILE A 324 22.02 6.56 -0.55
CA ILE A 324 23.12 6.16 0.35
C ILE A 324 22.55 6.07 1.76
N ASN A 325 22.81 4.94 2.40
CA ASN A 325 22.52 4.69 3.81
C ASN A 325 23.80 4.17 4.50
N PRO A 326 23.85 4.04 5.84
CA PRO A 326 25.04 3.62 6.57
C PRO A 326 25.63 2.27 6.09
N ARG A 327 24.78 1.35 5.67
CA ARG A 327 25.20 0.04 5.13
C ARG A 327 25.92 0.21 3.78
N ILE A 328 25.33 0.98 2.86
CA ILE A 328 25.90 1.26 1.54
C ILE A 328 27.20 2.06 1.71
N SER A 329 27.18 3.08 2.56
CA SER A 329 28.36 3.88 2.89
C SER A 329 29.52 3.01 3.37
N TRP A 330 29.25 2.11 4.32
CA TRP A 330 30.27 1.18 4.83
C TRP A 330 30.79 0.20 3.77
N VAL A 331 29.91 -0.41 2.98
CA VAL A 331 30.28 -1.38 1.93
C VAL A 331 31.18 -0.75 0.87
N TYR A 332 30.88 0.48 0.46
CA TYR A 332 31.59 1.17 -0.62
C TYR A 332 32.63 2.19 -0.13
N ASN A 333 32.82 2.29 1.19
CA ASN A 333 33.73 3.23 1.84
C ASN A 333 33.51 4.67 1.33
N LEU A 334 32.24 5.11 1.37
CA LEU A 334 31.86 6.44 0.93
C LEU A 334 32.21 7.50 2.01
N PRO A 335 32.43 8.77 1.62
CA PRO A 335 32.78 9.84 2.56
C PRO A 335 31.62 10.36 3.39
N VAL A 336 30.41 9.82 3.20
CA VAL A 336 29.15 10.24 3.87
C VAL A 336 28.35 9.01 4.27
N GLU A 337 27.60 9.10 5.36
CA GLU A 337 26.72 8.01 5.83
C GLU A 337 25.37 8.01 5.12
N TRP A 338 24.86 9.20 4.80
CA TRP A 338 23.56 9.42 4.18
C TRP A 338 23.63 10.38 3.02
N GLY A 339 22.69 10.27 2.09
CA GLY A 339 22.55 11.15 0.93
C GLY A 339 22.03 10.41 -0.30
N ILE A 340 22.19 11.07 -1.45
CA ILE A 340 21.91 10.47 -2.76
C ILE A 340 23.12 10.57 -3.67
N TYR A 341 23.49 9.47 -4.31
CA TYR A 341 24.53 9.42 -5.34
C TYR A 341 23.91 9.68 -6.71
N ILE A 342 24.40 10.68 -7.42
CA ILE A 342 23.89 11.07 -8.74
C ILE A 342 24.49 10.17 -9.82
N THR A 343 23.65 9.32 -10.42
CA THR A 343 24.05 8.41 -11.50
C THR A 343 23.99 9.08 -12.87
N ARG A 344 23.03 10.01 -13.06
CA ARG A 344 22.82 10.73 -14.30
C ARG A 344 22.18 12.09 -14.04
N VAL A 345 22.51 13.07 -14.87
CA VAL A 345 21.87 14.39 -14.92
C VAL A 345 21.17 14.54 -16.26
N ALA A 346 19.91 14.94 -16.22
CA ALA A 346 19.08 15.16 -17.40
C ALA A 346 19.54 16.45 -18.12
N GLU A 347 19.52 16.43 -19.44
CA GLU A 347 19.84 17.60 -20.24
C GLU A 347 18.82 18.75 -20.01
N ASN A 348 19.32 19.98 -19.98
CA ASN A 348 18.52 21.19 -19.75
C ASN A 348 17.79 21.26 -18.39
N SER A 349 18.07 20.31 -17.48
CA SER A 349 17.49 20.25 -16.13
C SER A 349 17.98 21.37 -15.21
N ALA A 350 17.33 21.53 -14.06
CA ALA A 350 17.77 22.40 -12.97
C ALA A 350 19.15 21.96 -12.44
N ALA A 351 19.37 20.66 -12.28
CA ALA A 351 20.65 20.08 -11.85
C ALA A 351 21.79 20.41 -12.82
N GLN A 352 21.58 20.24 -14.12
CA GLN A 352 22.63 20.57 -15.12
C GLN A 352 22.99 22.05 -15.08
N LYS A 353 21.99 22.93 -15.04
CA LYS A 353 22.17 24.38 -14.99
C LYS A 353 22.90 24.86 -13.74
N SER A 354 22.71 24.19 -12.62
CA SER A 354 23.37 24.47 -11.33
C SER A 354 24.77 23.87 -11.22
N GLY A 355 25.19 23.06 -12.19
CA GLY A 355 26.53 22.44 -12.20
C GLY A 355 26.63 21.13 -11.43
N ILE A 356 25.53 20.48 -11.08
CA ILE A 356 25.50 19.10 -10.58
C ILE A 356 25.98 18.16 -11.70
N LYS A 357 26.72 17.13 -11.32
CA LYS A 357 27.32 16.15 -12.23
C LYS A 357 27.04 14.73 -11.76
N ALA A 358 27.08 13.78 -12.68
CA ALA A 358 27.16 12.37 -12.30
C ALA A 358 28.41 12.13 -11.47
N GLY A 359 28.28 11.35 -10.41
CA GLY A 359 29.33 11.13 -9.42
C GLY A 359 29.26 12.04 -8.19
N ASP A 360 28.43 13.07 -8.18
CA ASP A 360 28.17 13.88 -7.01
C ASP A 360 27.35 13.11 -5.97
N ILE A 361 27.50 13.48 -4.70
CA ILE A 361 26.63 13.04 -3.61
C ILE A 361 25.94 14.26 -3.03
N ILE A 362 24.62 14.33 -3.08
CA ILE A 362 23.86 15.37 -2.39
C ILE A 362 23.55 14.88 -0.97
N VAL A 363 23.87 15.67 0.04
CA VAL A 363 23.73 15.33 1.44
C VAL A 363 22.72 16.22 2.17
N ALA A 364 22.36 17.38 1.63
CA ALA A 364 21.32 18.25 2.15
C ALA A 364 20.70 19.11 1.04
N LEU A 365 19.46 19.54 1.25
CA LEU A 365 18.79 20.62 0.51
C LEU A 365 18.47 21.73 1.50
N ASP A 366 18.99 22.94 1.25
CA ASP A 366 19.06 24.02 2.23
C ASP A 366 19.64 23.51 3.57
N ASP A 367 18.94 23.74 4.68
CA ASP A 367 19.34 23.29 6.01
C ASP A 367 18.82 21.89 6.38
N ILE A 368 18.14 21.19 5.46
CA ILE A 368 17.53 19.88 5.70
C ILE A 368 18.51 18.76 5.26
N PRO A 369 19.11 18.03 6.22
CA PRO A 369 19.99 16.91 5.88
C PRO A 369 19.18 15.74 5.35
N LEU A 370 19.70 15.06 4.31
CA LEU A 370 19.09 13.85 3.76
C LEU A 370 19.46 12.65 4.63
N ASN A 371 18.46 11.95 5.15
CA ASN A 371 18.61 10.76 5.99
C ASN A 371 17.34 9.90 5.95
N GLU A 372 17.18 8.96 6.88
CA GLU A 372 16.00 8.10 6.99
C GLU A 372 14.71 8.88 7.28
N ASP A 373 14.79 9.90 8.16
CA ASP A 373 13.64 10.76 8.53
C ASP A 373 13.33 11.80 7.44
N HIS A 374 14.32 12.14 6.61
CA HIS A 374 14.22 13.14 5.54
C HIS A 374 14.70 12.55 4.20
N PRO A 375 13.93 11.65 3.56
CA PRO A 375 14.25 11.10 2.25
C PRO A 375 14.30 12.21 1.19
N PHE A 376 15.22 12.09 0.23
CA PHE A 376 15.45 13.11 -0.80
C PHE A 376 14.17 13.58 -1.50
N ILE A 377 13.31 12.64 -1.91
CA ILE A 377 12.08 12.99 -2.63
C ILE A 377 11.13 13.79 -1.73
N ASN A 378 10.96 13.41 -0.46
CA ASN A 378 10.07 14.12 0.45
C ASN A 378 10.58 15.54 0.73
N VAL A 379 11.91 15.70 0.95
CA VAL A 379 12.51 17.04 1.07
C VAL A 379 12.33 17.84 -0.22
N LEU A 380 12.55 17.24 -1.39
CA LEU A 380 12.35 17.92 -2.66
C LEU A 380 10.87 18.35 -2.86
N LEU A 381 9.92 17.49 -2.50
CA LEU A 381 8.48 17.76 -2.66
C LEU A 381 7.94 18.81 -1.67
N SER A 382 8.70 19.19 -0.63
CA SER A 382 8.33 20.28 0.27
C SER A 382 8.51 21.69 -0.35
N TYR A 383 9.18 21.77 -1.50
CA TYR A 383 9.35 23.01 -2.26
C TYR A 383 8.31 23.13 -3.37
N GLU A 384 8.28 24.31 -4.03
CA GLU A 384 7.45 24.57 -5.20
C GLU A 384 8.31 24.65 -6.49
N PRO A 385 7.73 24.36 -7.67
CA PRO A 385 8.39 24.63 -8.94
C PRO A 385 8.81 26.09 -9.05
N GLY A 386 10.09 26.34 -9.34
CA GLY A 386 10.64 27.69 -9.45
C GLY A 386 11.38 28.20 -8.23
N ASP A 387 11.27 27.52 -7.09
CA ASP A 387 12.01 27.85 -5.86
C ASP A 387 13.51 27.80 -6.10
N ILE A 388 14.23 28.64 -5.36
CA ILE A 388 15.68 28.70 -5.37
C ILE A 388 16.19 28.10 -4.06
N ILE A 389 16.82 26.94 -4.15
CA ILE A 389 17.35 26.18 -3.01
C ILE A 389 18.87 26.03 -3.13
N THR A 390 19.51 25.62 -2.05
CA THR A 390 20.93 25.28 -1.99
C THR A 390 21.11 23.78 -1.80
N ALA A 391 21.79 23.10 -2.71
CA ALA A 391 22.20 21.72 -2.48
C ALA A 391 23.62 21.69 -1.92
N THR A 392 23.79 21.00 -0.78
CA THR A 392 25.12 20.64 -0.26
C THR A 392 25.56 19.35 -0.93
N VAL A 393 26.64 19.46 -1.71
CA VAL A 393 27.15 18.41 -2.61
C VAL A 393 28.55 18.01 -2.20
N VAL A 394 28.80 16.73 -2.06
CA VAL A 394 30.14 16.16 -1.90
C VAL A 394 30.61 15.65 -3.27
N ARG A 395 31.63 16.30 -3.82
CA ARG A 395 32.27 15.92 -5.08
C ARG A 395 33.70 15.53 -4.82
N GLU A 396 34.06 14.29 -5.06
CA GLU A 396 35.33 13.69 -4.65
C GLU A 396 35.50 13.82 -3.11
N GLU A 397 36.33 14.72 -2.62
CA GLU A 397 36.56 15.00 -1.20
C GLU A 397 36.15 16.45 -0.84
N THR A 398 35.53 17.19 -1.78
CA THR A 398 35.21 18.61 -1.60
C THR A 398 33.74 18.80 -1.39
N VAL A 399 33.37 19.60 -0.38
CA VAL A 399 31.99 20.03 -0.15
C VAL A 399 31.72 21.30 -0.94
N LEU A 400 30.67 21.30 -1.72
CA LEU A 400 30.20 22.39 -2.58
C LEU A 400 28.77 22.76 -2.20
N ASN A 401 28.48 24.05 -2.18
CA ASN A 401 27.11 24.56 -2.07
C ASN A 401 26.68 25.08 -3.44
N LEU A 402 25.71 24.41 -4.06
CA LEU A 402 25.21 24.75 -5.38
C LEU A 402 23.81 25.34 -5.29
N THR A 403 23.63 26.57 -5.77
CA THR A 403 22.30 27.20 -5.86
C THR A 403 21.55 26.67 -7.05
N ILE A 404 20.32 26.22 -6.83
CA ILE A 404 19.49 25.54 -7.82
C ILE A 404 18.15 26.24 -7.90
N LYS A 405 17.72 26.64 -9.10
CA LYS A 405 16.35 27.02 -9.36
C LYS A 405 15.60 25.76 -9.82
N LEU A 406 14.67 25.27 -8.99
CA LEU A 406 13.90 24.07 -9.30
C LEU A 406 13.08 24.21 -10.57
N GLY A 407 13.05 23.18 -11.37
CA GLY A 407 12.17 23.05 -12.51
C GLY A 407 10.79 22.56 -12.10
N GLU A 408 9.94 22.39 -13.12
CA GLU A 408 8.62 21.76 -12.99
C GLU A 408 8.64 20.42 -13.71
N SER A 409 8.18 19.37 -13.06
CA SER A 409 7.84 18.11 -13.71
C SER A 409 6.32 18.01 -13.84
N LYS A 410 5.87 17.58 -15.01
CA LYS A 410 4.48 17.23 -15.29
C LYS A 410 4.48 15.72 -15.53
N PHE A 411 4.00 14.98 -14.57
CA PHE A 411 3.84 13.52 -14.66
C PHE A 411 2.49 13.18 -15.25
#